data_0c2a21f590cdfa53c60eba339f551fca
#
_entry.id   0c2a21f590cdfa53c60eba339f551fca
#
_cell.length_a   1.000
_cell.length_b   1.000
_cell.length_c   1.000
_cell.angle_alpha   90.00
_cell.angle_beta   90.00
_cell.angle_gamma   90.00
#
_symmetry.space_group_name_H-M   'P 1'
#
loop_
_entity.id
_entity.type
_entity.pdbx_description
1 polymer ?
#
loop_
_entity_poly.entity_id
_entity_poly.type
_entity_poly.pdbx_seq_one_letter_code
_entity_poly.pdbx_strand_id
1 'polypeptide(L)'
;MLGIAKALAAEPRLLVMDEPSAGLSPLFVKEVIRILSDLRGQGLALLIAEQNIGFLEVATRVFVLEGGRIRFSGTVAEMTDNEALRRAYFGLK
;
A
#
# COMPACT_ATOMS: atom_id res chain seq x y z
N MET A 1 8.17 11.99 -4.25
CA MET A 1 8.26 12.70 -2.95
C MET A 1 7.64 14.09 -3.00
N LEU A 2 7.91 14.86 -4.06
CA LEU A 2 7.30 16.19 -4.20
C LEU A 2 5.76 16.13 -4.19
N GLY A 3 5.18 15.12 -4.83
CA GLY A 3 3.73 14.95 -4.84
C GLY A 3 3.12 14.75 -3.46
N ILE A 4 3.81 14.01 -2.58
CA ILE A 4 3.37 13.80 -1.21
C ILE A 4 3.43 15.12 -0.44
N ALA A 5 4.52 15.87 -0.58
CA ALA A 5 4.67 17.14 0.10
C ALA A 5 3.57 18.14 -0.31
N LYS A 6 3.24 18.20 -1.60
CA LYS A 6 2.17 19.06 -2.09
C LYS A 6 0.81 18.66 -1.53
N ALA A 7 0.52 17.36 -1.50
CA ALA A 7 -0.72 16.84 -0.96
C ALA A 7 -0.84 17.17 0.53
N LEU A 8 0.25 17.04 1.29
CA LEU A 8 0.25 17.30 2.73
C LEU A 8 0.11 18.78 3.05
N ALA A 9 0.53 19.68 2.16
CA ALA A 9 0.37 21.12 2.36
C ALA A 9 -1.11 21.52 2.48
N ALA A 10 -2.02 20.71 1.94
CA ALA A 10 -3.47 20.94 2.03
C ALA A 10 -4.08 20.41 3.33
N GLU A 11 -3.29 19.81 4.20
CA GLU A 11 -3.73 19.20 5.47
C GLU A 11 -4.91 18.24 5.29
N PRO A 12 -4.77 17.21 4.45
CA PRO A 12 -5.88 16.30 4.14
C PRO A 12 -6.20 15.37 5.31
N ARG A 13 -7.43 14.84 5.32
CA ARG A 13 -7.82 13.75 6.22
C ARG A 13 -7.62 12.39 5.56
N LEU A 14 -7.55 12.36 4.24
CA LEU A 14 -7.36 11.17 3.43
C LEU A 14 -6.35 11.48 2.34
N LEU A 15 -5.36 10.64 2.20
CA LEU A 15 -4.39 10.71 1.11
C LEU A 15 -4.62 9.51 0.19
N VAL A 16 -4.87 9.78 -1.10
CA VAL A 16 -5.05 8.74 -2.13
C VAL A 16 -3.83 8.73 -3.02
N MET A 17 -3.23 7.56 -3.21
CA MET A 17 -2.03 7.40 -4.03
C MET A 17 -2.22 6.24 -5.00
N ASP A 18 -1.83 6.47 -6.25
CA ASP A 18 -1.86 5.45 -7.29
C ASP A 18 -0.42 5.10 -7.67
N GLU A 19 -0.05 3.86 -7.40
CA GLU A 19 1.29 3.32 -7.67
C GLU A 19 2.43 4.23 -7.21
N PRO A 20 2.49 4.55 -5.89
CA PRO A 20 3.54 5.46 -5.40
C PRO A 20 4.96 4.91 -5.58
N SER A 21 5.14 3.62 -5.80
CA SER A 21 6.45 3.03 -6.04
C SER A 21 6.91 3.12 -7.50
N ALA A 22 6.03 3.54 -8.42
CA ALA A 22 6.37 3.54 -9.84
C ALA A 22 7.59 4.41 -10.13
N GLY A 23 8.59 3.82 -10.80
CA GLY A 23 9.81 4.53 -11.16
C GLY A 23 10.81 4.74 -10.04
N LEU A 24 10.53 4.24 -8.84
CA LEU A 24 11.44 4.40 -7.70
C LEU A 24 12.36 3.20 -7.52
N SER A 25 13.60 3.46 -7.07
CA SER A 25 14.50 2.39 -6.68
C SER A 25 14.01 1.71 -5.40
N PRO A 26 14.47 0.48 -5.10
CA PRO A 26 14.08 -0.19 -3.86
C PRO A 26 14.36 0.62 -2.59
N LEU A 27 15.43 1.38 -2.58
CA LEU A 27 15.77 2.22 -1.44
C LEU A 27 14.73 3.33 -1.23
N PHE A 28 14.33 4.00 -2.32
CA PHE A 28 13.31 5.05 -2.24
C PHE A 28 11.93 4.47 -1.93
N VAL A 29 11.63 3.26 -2.39
CA VAL A 29 10.39 2.57 -2.02
C VAL A 29 10.31 2.39 -0.52
N LYS A 30 11.39 1.94 0.11
CA LYS A 30 11.44 1.80 1.58
C LYS A 30 11.21 3.13 2.29
N GLU A 31 11.80 4.19 1.75
CA GLU A 31 11.64 5.54 2.32
C GLU A 31 10.20 6.01 2.25
N VAL A 32 9.53 5.79 1.11
CA VAL A 32 8.11 6.14 0.95
C VAL A 32 7.25 5.34 1.94
N ILE A 33 7.50 4.04 2.08
CA ILE A 33 6.77 3.20 3.03
C ILE A 33 6.93 3.73 4.45
N ARG A 34 8.14 4.13 4.84
CA ARG A 34 8.41 4.68 6.15
C ARG A 34 7.62 5.97 6.38
N ILE A 35 7.63 6.88 5.41
CA ILE A 35 6.88 8.13 5.49
C ILE A 35 5.38 7.85 5.64
N LEU A 36 4.85 6.94 4.85
CA LEU A 36 3.42 6.61 4.91
C LEU A 36 3.05 5.97 6.25
N SER A 37 3.93 5.14 6.79
CA SER A 37 3.73 4.56 8.12
C SER A 37 3.64 5.63 9.19
N ASP A 38 4.53 6.62 9.13
CA ASP A 38 4.53 7.74 10.08
C ASP A 38 3.24 8.56 9.96
N LEU A 39 2.80 8.83 8.73
CA LEU A 39 1.56 9.59 8.49
C LEU A 39 0.35 8.84 9.02
N ARG A 40 0.29 7.52 8.83
CA ARG A 40 -0.79 6.70 9.38
C ARG A 40 -0.79 6.78 10.91
N GLY A 41 0.40 6.74 11.51
CA GLY A 41 0.54 6.89 12.96
C GLY A 41 0.06 8.22 13.49
N GLN A 42 0.03 9.25 12.64
CA GLN A 42 -0.48 10.57 12.99
C GLN A 42 -1.99 10.71 12.75
N GLY A 43 -2.66 9.64 12.35
CA GLY A 43 -4.09 9.62 12.15
C GLY A 43 -4.57 9.90 10.73
N LEU A 44 -3.66 10.05 9.78
CA LEU A 44 -4.03 10.22 8.37
C LEU A 44 -4.53 8.90 7.80
N ALA A 45 -5.68 8.92 7.13
CA ALA A 45 -6.19 7.77 6.40
C ALA A 45 -5.50 7.69 5.04
N LEU A 46 -5.11 6.47 4.65
CA LEU A 46 -4.40 6.22 3.39
C LEU A 46 -5.19 5.25 2.52
N LEU A 47 -5.34 5.58 1.24
CA LEU A 47 -5.86 4.67 0.24
C LEU A 47 -4.80 4.55 -0.86
N ILE A 48 -4.21 3.37 -0.99
CA ILE A 48 -3.05 3.16 -1.86
C ILE A 48 -3.36 2.04 -2.85
N ALA A 49 -3.27 2.34 -4.15
CA ALA A 49 -3.30 1.34 -5.20
C ALA A 49 -1.85 0.98 -5.55
N GLU A 50 -1.44 -0.28 -5.38
CA GLU A 50 -0.04 -0.66 -5.52
C GLU A 50 0.09 -2.14 -5.87
N GLN A 51 1.11 -2.48 -6.65
CA GLN A 51 1.47 -3.86 -6.95
C GLN A 51 2.63 -4.36 -6.08
N ASN A 52 3.35 -3.44 -5.47
CA ASN A 52 4.49 -3.78 -4.61
C ASN A 52 3.99 -4.22 -3.24
N ILE A 53 4.18 -5.50 -2.92
CA ILE A 53 3.69 -6.09 -1.67
C ILE A 53 4.35 -5.50 -0.42
N GLY A 54 5.48 -4.79 -0.57
CA GLY A 54 6.11 -4.07 0.55
C GLY A 54 5.19 -3.06 1.20
N PHE A 55 4.21 -2.53 0.45
CA PHE A 55 3.23 -1.57 1.00
C PHE A 55 2.23 -2.21 1.95
N LEU A 56 2.17 -3.55 2.02
CA LEU A 56 1.34 -4.22 3.03
C LEU A 56 1.77 -3.87 4.45
N GLU A 57 3.02 -3.46 4.61
CA GLU A 57 3.55 -3.02 5.91
C GLU A 57 2.76 -1.87 6.53
N VAL A 58 2.19 -1.00 5.69
CA VAL A 58 1.40 0.15 6.17
C VAL A 58 -0.10 -0.10 6.10
N ALA A 59 -0.52 -1.24 5.55
CA ALA A 59 -1.93 -1.54 5.37
C ALA A 59 -2.54 -2.14 6.64
N THR A 60 -3.80 -1.80 6.89
CA THR A 60 -4.62 -2.49 7.87
C THR A 60 -5.62 -3.39 7.18
N ARG A 61 -6.10 -2.97 6.00
CA ARG A 61 -7.06 -3.72 5.22
C ARG A 61 -6.62 -3.74 3.76
N VAL A 62 -6.89 -4.84 3.09
CA VAL A 62 -6.44 -5.08 1.72
C VAL A 62 -7.61 -5.50 0.84
N PHE A 63 -7.62 -4.95 -0.37
CA PHE A 63 -8.51 -5.38 -1.43
C PHE A 63 -7.63 -5.82 -2.60
N VAL A 64 -7.78 -7.07 -3.04
CA VAL A 64 -7.05 -7.57 -4.20
C VAL A 64 -7.97 -7.51 -5.41
N LEU A 65 -7.55 -6.77 -6.42
CA LEU A 65 -8.31 -6.59 -7.65
C LEU A 65 -7.66 -7.34 -8.80
N GLU A 66 -8.47 -8.01 -9.59
CA GLU A 66 -8.01 -8.74 -10.76
C GLU A 66 -9.11 -8.75 -11.81
N GLY A 67 -8.77 -8.27 -13.01
CA GLY A 67 -9.74 -8.21 -14.10
C GLY A 67 -10.97 -7.37 -13.78
N GLY A 68 -10.80 -6.30 -13.01
CA GLY A 68 -11.88 -5.40 -12.62
C GLY A 68 -12.78 -5.94 -11.51
N ARG A 69 -12.39 -7.04 -10.88
CA ARG A 69 -13.17 -7.67 -9.81
C ARG A 69 -12.36 -7.78 -8.54
N ILE A 70 -13.05 -7.72 -7.39
CA ILE A 70 -12.42 -7.93 -6.09
C ILE A 70 -12.26 -9.45 -5.90
N ARG A 71 -11.00 -9.91 -5.85
CA ARG A 71 -10.66 -11.32 -5.62
C ARG A 71 -10.56 -11.63 -4.13
N PHE A 72 -10.25 -10.62 -3.33
CA PHE A 72 -10.07 -10.79 -1.90
C PHE A 72 -10.33 -9.46 -1.20
N SER A 73 -10.91 -9.53 -0.02
CA SER A 73 -11.08 -8.38 0.87
C SER A 73 -10.92 -8.86 2.31
N GLY A 74 -10.03 -8.21 3.05
CA GLY A 74 -9.79 -8.60 4.43
C GLY A 74 -8.57 -7.90 5.02
N THR A 75 -8.10 -8.42 6.14
CA THR A 75 -6.89 -7.91 6.79
C THR A 75 -5.64 -8.42 6.10
N VAL A 76 -4.50 -7.78 6.40
CA VAL A 76 -3.20 -8.24 5.90
C VAL A 76 -2.92 -9.67 6.38
N ALA A 77 -3.24 -9.98 7.64
CA ALA A 77 -3.05 -11.32 8.18
C ALA A 77 -3.86 -12.36 7.40
N GLU A 78 -5.12 -12.05 7.11
CA GLU A 78 -5.99 -12.94 6.33
C GLU A 78 -5.44 -13.17 4.92
N MET A 79 -4.91 -12.11 4.28
CA MET A 79 -4.28 -12.22 2.97
C MET A 79 -3.04 -13.12 3.03
N THR A 80 -2.20 -12.91 4.04
CA THR A 80 -0.97 -13.67 4.22
C THR A 80 -1.24 -15.14 4.48
N ASP A 81 -2.33 -15.45 5.17
CA ASP A 81 -2.73 -16.83 5.47
C ASP A 81 -3.41 -17.52 4.30
N ASN A 82 -3.84 -16.79 3.28
CA ASN A 82 -4.49 -17.37 2.11
C ASN A 82 -3.43 -17.99 1.19
N GLU A 83 -3.45 -19.31 1.06
CA GLU A 83 -2.46 -20.04 0.28
C GLU A 83 -2.41 -19.63 -1.19
N ALA A 84 -3.56 -19.43 -1.82
CA ALA A 84 -3.62 -19.02 -3.21
C ALA A 84 -3.00 -17.65 -3.44
N LEU A 85 -3.27 -16.70 -2.52
CA LEU A 85 -2.72 -15.37 -2.60
C LEU A 85 -1.22 -15.36 -2.31
N ARG A 86 -0.77 -16.19 -1.36
CA ARG A 86 0.66 -16.31 -1.07
C ARG A 86 1.44 -16.76 -2.31
N ARG A 87 0.91 -17.73 -3.04
CA ARG A 87 1.54 -18.22 -4.26
C ARG A 87 1.53 -17.17 -5.37
N ALA A 88 0.41 -16.46 -5.52
CA ALA A 88 0.24 -15.49 -6.60
C ALA A 88 1.06 -14.22 -6.41
N TYR A 89 1.12 -13.71 -5.18
CA TYR A 89 1.65 -12.37 -4.93
C TYR A 89 2.95 -12.34 -4.10
N PHE A 90 3.23 -13.38 -3.33
CA PHE A 90 4.44 -13.43 -2.50
C PHE A 90 5.51 -14.35 -3.08
N GLY A 91 5.21 -15.07 -4.16
CA GLY A 91 6.16 -15.98 -4.79
C GLY A 91 6.52 -17.19 -3.94
N LEU A 92 5.72 -17.51 -2.94
CA LEU A 92 5.95 -18.67 -2.08
C LEU A 92 5.37 -19.93 -2.73
N LYS A 93 6.11 -21.01 -2.60
CA LYS A 93 5.71 -22.30 -3.19
C LYS A 93 5.12 -23.23 -2.15
#